data_73059a06710bfb2457af01d7a668b045
#
_entry.id   73059a06710bfb2457af01d7a668b045
#
_cell.length_a   1.000
_cell.length_b   1.000
_cell.length_c   1.000
_cell.angle_alpha   90.00
_cell.angle_beta   90.00
_cell.angle_gamma   90.00
#
_symmetry.space_group_name_H-M   'P 1'
#
loop_
_entity.id
_entity.type
_entity.pdbx_description
1 polymer ?
#
loop_
_entity_poly.entity_id
_entity_poly.type
_entity_poly.pdbx_seq_one_letter_code
_entity_poly.pdbx_strand_id
1 'polypeptide(L)'
;AVGGYLICLLAILWNTETGLIFTVAWAGMLISRFLSVGKIKIRRLLWLSFAQFAGMAGAVFGAYGTVNLYNILKHSPANSFEDFLIPLLSGSYMTGVLHLDMPTEPNAYMAVITLFLTGTALGMTGWFSGKERHCWQKEFLFLLSVGSLGCLVYYINRPAYHNLDCITMPAVIMAAYWGQKGIKFIKNEEWKSFDSLSLRHVTVSGVGLICTIAVLAMATGTVLQFAQNSKIKENYHNVQEFEDFAEQIAAVVPEN
;
A
#
# COMPACT_ATOMS: atom_id res chain seq x y z
N ALA A 1 -3.12 5.63 20.26
CA ALA A 1 -2.12 6.30 19.40
C ALA A 1 -0.71 5.72 19.63
N VAL A 2 -0.23 5.64 20.88
CA VAL A 2 1.16 5.18 21.18
C VAL A 2 1.42 3.77 20.63
N GLY A 3 0.55 2.80 20.92
CA GLY A 3 0.70 1.43 20.42
C GLY A 3 0.82 1.33 18.90
N GLY A 4 0.10 2.20 18.15
CA GLY A 4 0.22 2.25 16.70
C GLY A 4 1.59 2.73 16.23
N TYR A 5 2.19 3.71 16.90
CA TYR A 5 3.56 4.15 16.56
C TYR A 5 4.64 3.12 16.91
N LEU A 6 4.41 2.29 17.92
CA LEU A 6 5.28 1.14 18.17
C LEU A 6 5.21 0.11 17.04
N ILE A 7 4.00 -0.15 16.51
CA ILE A 7 3.83 -1.01 15.33
C ILE A 7 4.51 -0.38 14.10
N CYS A 8 4.37 0.95 13.90
CA CYS A 8 5.07 1.66 12.85
C CYS A 8 6.60 1.54 12.96
N LEU A 9 7.15 1.66 14.17
CA LEU A 9 8.57 1.45 14.43
C LEU A 9 9.00 0.03 13.99
N LEU A 10 8.26 -1.00 14.38
CA LEU A 10 8.54 -2.38 13.97
C LEU A 10 8.43 -2.54 12.44
N ALA A 11 7.45 -1.89 11.81
CA ALA A 11 7.30 -1.91 10.36
C ALA A 11 8.49 -1.24 9.64
N ILE A 12 9.00 -0.12 10.16
CA ILE A 12 10.20 0.55 9.66
C ILE A 12 11.44 -0.35 9.80
N LEU A 13 11.58 -1.06 10.91
CA LEU A 13 12.67 -2.01 11.11
C LEU A 13 12.60 -3.19 10.15
N TRP A 14 11.39 -3.63 9.79
CA TRP A 14 11.19 -4.72 8.83
C TRP A 14 11.44 -4.28 7.39
N ASN A 15 10.89 -3.15 6.99
CA ASN A 15 11.06 -2.54 5.68
C ASN A 15 10.91 -1.03 5.82
N THR A 16 12.01 -0.29 5.70
CA THR A 16 12.08 1.14 5.96
C THR A 16 11.10 1.94 5.10
N GLU A 17 11.03 1.66 3.80
CA GLU A 17 10.15 2.38 2.87
C GLU A 17 8.68 2.18 3.19
N THR A 18 8.24 0.92 3.22
CA THR A 18 6.84 0.58 3.52
C THR A 18 6.45 1.02 4.92
N GLY A 19 7.35 0.85 5.89
CA GLY A 19 7.14 1.29 7.27
C GLY A 19 6.96 2.80 7.40
N LEU A 20 7.74 3.60 6.69
CA LEU A 20 7.60 5.06 6.64
C LEU A 20 6.26 5.47 6.01
N ILE A 21 5.89 4.87 4.87
CA ILE A 21 4.63 5.11 4.20
C ILE A 21 3.45 4.85 5.15
N PHE A 22 3.43 3.67 5.80
CA PHE A 22 2.36 3.35 6.74
C PHE A 22 2.40 4.19 8.02
N THR A 23 3.56 4.70 8.43
CA THR A 23 3.67 5.65 9.54
C THR A 23 2.95 6.97 9.20
N VAL A 24 3.13 7.49 7.99
CA VAL A 24 2.43 8.68 7.50
C VAL A 24 0.92 8.40 7.36
N ALA A 25 0.55 7.24 6.81
CA ALA A 25 -0.85 6.84 6.67
C ALA A 25 -1.54 6.70 8.04
N TRP A 26 -0.86 6.16 9.05
CA TRP A 26 -1.34 6.07 10.43
C TRP A 26 -1.60 7.45 11.04
N ALA A 27 -0.66 8.37 10.90
CA ALA A 27 -0.84 9.75 11.36
C ALA A 27 -2.02 10.43 10.64
N GLY A 28 -2.12 10.26 9.33
CA GLY A 28 -3.23 10.75 8.50
C GLY A 28 -4.58 10.19 8.96
N MET A 29 -4.65 8.89 9.25
CA MET A 29 -5.86 8.26 9.80
C MET A 29 -6.27 8.87 11.15
N LEU A 30 -5.32 9.09 12.07
CA LEU A 30 -5.61 9.70 13.35
C LEU A 30 -6.11 11.13 13.22
N ILE A 31 -5.52 11.93 12.32
CA ILE A 31 -6.00 13.27 11.99
C ILE A 31 -7.41 13.21 11.40
N SER A 32 -7.64 12.32 10.43
CA SER A 32 -8.94 12.07 9.81
C SER A 32 -10.01 11.75 10.84
N ARG A 33 -9.69 10.87 11.78
CA ARG A 33 -10.57 10.53 12.91
C ARG A 33 -11.01 11.75 13.70
N PHE A 34 -10.10 12.67 14.00
CA PHE A 34 -10.43 13.90 14.73
C PHE A 34 -11.29 14.85 13.91
N LEU A 35 -11.01 14.98 12.60
CA LEU A 35 -11.80 15.82 11.70
C LEU A 35 -13.24 15.32 11.56
N SER A 36 -13.48 14.03 11.71
CA SER A 36 -14.82 13.42 11.62
C SER A 36 -15.71 13.65 12.83
N VAL A 37 -15.16 14.06 13.98
CA VAL A 37 -15.93 14.21 15.24
C VAL A 37 -16.69 15.54 15.34
N GLY A 38 -16.48 16.50 14.43
CA GLY A 38 -17.19 17.76 14.39
C GLY A 38 -16.29 19.00 14.29
N LYS A 39 -16.84 20.18 14.57
CA LYS A 39 -16.10 21.45 14.45
C LYS A 39 -14.93 21.50 15.45
N ILE A 40 -13.73 21.34 14.95
CA ILE A 40 -12.50 21.43 15.73
C ILE A 40 -11.96 22.86 15.67
N LYS A 41 -11.62 23.43 16.84
CA LYS A 41 -10.89 24.70 16.89
C LYS A 41 -9.50 24.51 16.26
N ILE A 42 -9.08 25.46 15.43
CA ILE A 42 -7.78 25.39 14.71
C ILE A 42 -6.59 25.11 15.64
N ARG A 43 -6.57 25.73 16.82
CA ARG A 43 -5.53 25.48 17.83
C ARG A 43 -5.44 24.01 18.25
N ARG A 44 -6.59 23.32 18.38
CA ARG A 44 -6.62 21.91 18.73
C ARG A 44 -6.13 21.04 17.56
N LEU A 45 -6.50 21.40 16.33
CA LEU A 45 -6.01 20.70 15.14
C LEU A 45 -4.50 20.81 15.01
N LEU A 46 -3.94 22.02 15.18
CA LEU A 46 -2.48 22.24 15.15
C LEU A 46 -1.76 21.42 16.23
N TRP A 47 -2.29 21.38 17.45
CA TRP A 47 -1.71 20.58 18.54
C TRP A 47 -1.75 19.08 18.23
N LEU A 48 -2.88 18.61 17.69
CA LEU A 48 -3.01 17.20 17.27
C LEU A 48 -2.03 16.85 16.15
N SER A 49 -1.91 17.70 15.13
CA SER A 49 -0.96 17.49 14.03
C SER A 49 0.47 17.46 14.55
N PHE A 50 0.83 18.35 15.47
CA PHE A 50 2.14 18.34 16.12
C PHE A 50 2.37 17.05 16.91
N ALA A 51 1.38 16.58 17.67
CA ALA A 51 1.48 15.31 18.39
C ALA A 51 1.66 14.10 17.46
N GLN A 52 1.00 14.09 16.28
CA GLN A 52 1.22 13.05 15.29
C GLN A 52 2.61 13.15 14.67
N PHE A 53 3.09 14.36 14.35
CA PHE A 53 4.44 14.57 13.87
C PHE A 53 5.49 14.08 14.88
N ALA A 54 5.32 14.41 16.16
CA ALA A 54 6.19 13.90 17.22
C ALA A 54 6.15 12.38 17.33
N GLY A 55 4.98 11.75 17.15
CA GLY A 55 4.83 10.29 17.11
C GLY A 55 5.54 9.65 15.92
N MET A 56 5.44 10.25 14.73
CA MET A 56 6.17 9.80 13.54
C MET A 56 7.69 9.92 13.75
N ALA A 57 8.15 11.08 14.21
CA ALA A 57 9.57 11.30 14.52
C ALA A 57 10.08 10.27 15.54
N GLY A 58 9.30 10.01 16.61
CA GLY A 58 9.63 9.00 17.60
C GLY A 58 9.74 7.59 17.02
N ALA A 59 8.88 7.20 16.08
CA ALA A 59 8.97 5.90 15.41
C ALA A 59 10.22 5.80 14.52
N VAL A 60 10.50 6.85 13.72
CA VAL A 60 11.66 6.90 12.81
C VAL A 60 12.98 6.90 13.58
N PHE A 61 13.14 7.82 14.53
CA PHE A 61 14.37 7.89 15.33
C PHE A 61 14.53 6.70 16.26
N GLY A 62 13.42 6.12 16.74
CA GLY A 62 13.44 4.88 17.51
C GLY A 62 13.94 3.69 16.67
N ALA A 63 13.49 3.56 15.43
CA ALA A 63 13.97 2.54 14.50
C ALA A 63 15.45 2.76 14.16
N TYR A 64 15.85 3.97 13.81
CA TYR A 64 17.24 4.35 13.55
C TYR A 64 18.16 4.04 14.73
N GLY A 65 17.75 4.44 15.95
CA GLY A 65 18.50 4.14 17.17
C GLY A 65 18.61 2.64 17.45
N THR A 66 17.56 1.87 17.17
CA THR A 66 17.56 0.40 17.34
C THR A 66 18.56 -0.27 16.39
N VAL A 67 18.59 0.13 15.11
CA VAL A 67 19.57 -0.37 14.12
C VAL A 67 21.00 -0.05 14.56
N ASN A 68 21.25 1.20 14.98
CA ASN A 68 22.59 1.59 15.41
C ASN A 68 23.03 0.91 16.71
N LEU A 69 22.10 0.73 17.65
CA LEU A 69 22.39 -0.05 18.87
C LEU A 69 22.76 -1.50 18.51
N TYR A 70 22.02 -2.12 17.59
CA TYR A 70 22.35 -3.47 17.11
C TYR A 70 23.74 -3.51 16.45
N ASN A 71 24.08 -2.54 15.58
CA ASN A 71 25.39 -2.46 14.94
C ASN A 71 26.52 -2.35 15.97
N ILE A 72 26.36 -1.45 16.95
CA ILE A 72 27.36 -1.26 18.02
C ILE A 72 27.55 -2.56 18.81
N LEU A 73 26.47 -3.25 19.16
CA LEU A 73 26.53 -4.53 19.89
C LEU A 73 27.23 -5.63 19.07
N LYS A 74 27.20 -5.52 17.74
CA LYS A 74 27.88 -6.41 16.80
C LYS A 74 29.29 -5.94 16.42
N HIS A 75 29.81 -4.92 17.07
CA HIS A 75 31.10 -4.28 16.75
C HIS A 75 31.19 -3.76 15.30
N SER A 76 30.05 -3.43 14.70
CA SER A 76 29.95 -2.81 13.38
C SER A 76 29.83 -1.28 13.52
N PRO A 77 30.25 -0.51 12.50
CA PRO A 77 30.10 0.93 12.52
C PRO A 77 28.62 1.34 12.58
N ALA A 78 28.31 2.45 13.24
CA ALA A 78 26.98 3.03 13.23
C ALA A 78 26.67 3.60 11.86
N ASN A 79 25.44 3.40 11.39
CA ASN A 79 24.95 4.01 10.15
C ASN A 79 24.70 5.49 10.35
N SER A 80 24.99 6.31 9.32
CA SER A 80 24.47 7.66 9.27
C SER A 80 22.94 7.66 9.11
N PHE A 81 22.28 8.78 9.38
CA PHE A 81 20.85 8.90 9.16
C PHE A 81 20.51 8.85 7.66
N GLU A 82 21.40 9.34 6.81
CA GLU A 82 21.30 9.26 5.36
C GLU A 82 21.32 7.79 4.88
N ASP A 83 22.30 7.00 5.37
CA ASP A 83 22.39 5.58 5.05
C ASP A 83 21.13 4.80 5.47
N PHE A 84 20.56 5.15 6.63
CA PHE A 84 19.30 4.56 7.08
C PHE A 84 18.13 4.86 6.13
N LEU A 85 18.14 6.01 5.45
CA LEU A 85 17.13 6.42 4.49
C LEU A 85 17.44 6.03 3.03
N ILE A 86 18.62 5.47 2.75
CA ILE A 86 19.00 5.04 1.39
C ILE A 86 17.91 4.24 0.67
N PRO A 87 17.23 3.26 1.30
CA PRO A 87 16.15 2.53 0.61
C PRO A 87 15.06 3.44 0.04
N LEU A 88 14.72 4.51 0.75
CA LEU A 88 13.74 5.50 0.31
C LEU A 88 14.31 6.41 -0.80
N LEU A 89 15.59 6.75 -0.73
CA LEU A 89 16.26 7.66 -1.66
C LEU A 89 16.73 6.95 -2.94
N SER A 90 17.04 5.67 -2.85
CA SER A 90 17.57 4.87 -3.97
C SER A 90 16.52 4.51 -5.03
N GLY A 91 15.23 4.71 -4.76
CA GLY A 91 14.17 4.51 -5.73
C GLY A 91 14.40 5.28 -7.03
N SER A 92 14.94 6.49 -6.95
CA SER A 92 15.30 7.31 -8.11
C SER A 92 16.50 6.76 -8.89
N TYR A 93 17.44 6.09 -8.22
CA TYR A 93 18.61 5.46 -8.85
C TYR A 93 18.19 4.23 -9.65
N MET A 94 17.32 3.40 -9.09
CA MET A 94 16.84 2.19 -9.76
C MET A 94 15.95 2.49 -10.96
N THR A 95 15.20 3.60 -10.96
CA THR A 95 14.45 4.08 -12.14
C THR A 95 15.38 4.46 -13.30
N GLY A 96 16.55 5.01 -13.03
CA GLY A 96 17.53 5.35 -14.06
C GLY A 96 18.18 4.13 -14.72
N VAL A 97 18.32 3.01 -13.97
CA VAL A 97 19.04 1.80 -14.45
C VAL A 97 18.09 0.82 -15.16
N LEU A 98 16.84 0.73 -14.71
CA LEU A 98 15.85 -0.24 -15.20
C LEU A 98 14.53 0.46 -15.51
N HIS A 99 14.58 1.49 -16.34
CA HIS A 99 13.39 2.21 -16.76
C HIS A 99 12.45 1.27 -17.54
N LEU A 100 11.23 1.13 -17.03
CA LEU A 100 10.13 0.48 -17.74
C LEU A 100 9.07 1.55 -17.97
N ASP A 101 8.57 1.62 -19.20
CA ASP A 101 7.51 2.55 -19.53
C ASP A 101 6.22 2.18 -18.81
N MET A 102 5.54 3.19 -18.28
CA MET A 102 4.20 2.99 -17.71
C MET A 102 3.25 2.53 -18.82
N PRO A 103 2.44 1.48 -18.57
CA PRO A 103 1.47 1.04 -19.57
C PRO A 103 0.48 2.17 -19.87
N THR A 104 0.34 2.50 -21.16
CA THR A 104 -0.58 3.53 -21.66
C THR A 104 -2.01 3.00 -21.80
N GLU A 105 -2.16 1.68 -21.90
CA GLU A 105 -3.46 1.03 -22.03
C GLU A 105 -4.10 0.80 -20.66
N PRO A 106 -5.44 0.85 -20.57
CA PRO A 106 -6.16 0.49 -19.35
C PRO A 106 -5.79 -0.93 -18.91
N ASN A 107 -5.24 -1.04 -17.71
CA ASN A 107 -4.87 -2.33 -17.16
C ASN A 107 -5.24 -2.42 -15.68
N ALA A 108 -4.84 -3.51 -15.07
CA ALA A 108 -5.13 -3.87 -13.70
C ALA A 108 -4.75 -2.80 -12.66
N TYR A 109 -3.69 -2.03 -12.88
CA TYR A 109 -3.26 -0.99 -11.93
C TYR A 109 -4.31 0.12 -11.78
N MET A 110 -5.07 0.44 -12.84
CA MET A 110 -6.13 1.45 -12.77
C MET A 110 -7.26 1.03 -11.83
N ALA A 111 -7.63 -0.26 -11.85
CA ALA A 111 -8.62 -0.81 -10.93
C ALA A 111 -8.13 -0.74 -9.48
N VAL A 112 -6.87 -1.09 -9.23
CA VAL A 112 -6.25 -1.03 -7.91
C VAL A 112 -6.20 0.42 -7.39
N ILE A 113 -5.73 1.37 -8.22
CA ILE A 113 -5.71 2.79 -7.86
C ILE A 113 -7.13 3.29 -7.55
N THR A 114 -8.11 2.94 -8.39
CA THR A 114 -9.51 3.36 -8.21
C THR A 114 -10.06 2.83 -6.88
N LEU A 115 -9.76 1.58 -6.51
CA LEU A 115 -10.14 1.03 -5.21
C LEU A 115 -9.53 1.84 -4.06
N PHE A 116 -8.25 2.15 -4.11
CA PHE A 116 -7.58 2.93 -3.06
C PHE A 116 -8.13 4.35 -2.96
N LEU A 117 -8.37 5.02 -4.08
CA LEU A 117 -9.01 6.34 -4.10
C LEU A 117 -10.42 6.29 -3.50
N THR A 118 -11.20 5.24 -3.83
CA THR A 118 -12.54 5.04 -3.28
C THR A 118 -12.50 4.83 -1.77
N GLY A 119 -11.57 4.03 -1.26
CA GLY A 119 -11.41 3.81 0.18
C GLY A 119 -10.95 5.07 0.92
N THR A 120 -10.05 5.85 0.33
CA THR A 120 -9.64 7.15 0.86
C THR A 120 -10.83 8.10 0.92
N ALA A 121 -11.60 8.23 -0.16
CA ALA A 121 -12.80 9.07 -0.21
C ALA A 121 -13.84 8.63 0.83
N LEU A 122 -14.05 7.32 0.99
CA LEU A 122 -14.96 6.77 2.00
C LEU A 122 -14.53 7.17 3.42
N GLY A 123 -13.24 7.06 3.72
CA GLY A 123 -12.67 7.47 5.01
C GLY A 123 -12.83 8.97 5.28
N MET A 124 -12.78 9.80 4.24
CA MET A 124 -12.94 11.26 4.35
C MET A 124 -14.41 11.70 4.45
N THR A 125 -15.39 10.84 4.20
CA THR A 125 -16.81 11.25 4.22
C THR A 125 -17.26 11.84 5.56
N GLY A 126 -16.67 11.38 6.65
CA GLY A 126 -16.95 11.90 7.99
C GLY A 126 -16.55 13.36 8.19
N TRP A 127 -15.56 13.87 7.43
CA TRP A 127 -15.08 15.26 7.57
C TRP A 127 -16.15 16.28 7.20
N PHE A 128 -16.99 15.93 6.24
CA PHE A 128 -18.01 16.82 5.70
C PHE A 128 -19.35 16.70 6.44
N SER A 129 -19.63 15.54 7.04
CA SER A 129 -20.91 15.31 7.72
C SER A 129 -20.91 15.76 9.18
N GLY A 130 -19.75 15.78 9.84
CA GLY A 130 -19.58 16.22 11.24
C GLY A 130 -20.43 15.45 12.27
N LYS A 131 -21.15 14.41 11.85
CA LYS A 131 -22.11 13.62 12.63
C LYS A 131 -21.77 12.12 12.67
N GLU A 132 -20.72 11.70 12.00
CA GLU A 132 -20.38 10.27 11.96
C GLU A 132 -19.69 9.84 13.26
N ARG A 133 -20.32 8.88 13.92
CA ARG A 133 -19.68 8.16 15.03
C ARG A 133 -18.45 7.41 14.50
N HIS A 134 -17.47 7.21 15.36
CA HIS A 134 -16.31 6.37 15.09
C HIS A 134 -16.72 5.05 14.45
N CYS A 135 -16.24 4.81 13.23
CA CYS A 135 -16.39 3.56 12.52
C CYS A 135 -15.00 3.01 12.22
N TRP A 136 -14.54 2.08 13.02
CA TRP A 136 -13.22 1.47 12.86
C TRP A 136 -12.99 0.89 11.47
N GLN A 137 -14.04 0.41 10.81
CA GLN A 137 -13.96 -0.11 9.44
C GLN A 137 -13.57 0.98 8.44
N LYS A 138 -14.15 2.18 8.54
CA LYS A 138 -13.81 3.32 7.68
C LYS A 138 -12.39 3.82 7.95
N GLU A 139 -11.99 3.87 9.23
CA GLU A 139 -10.64 4.25 9.63
C GLU A 139 -9.60 3.26 9.08
N PHE A 140 -9.89 1.96 9.19
CA PHE A 140 -9.03 0.90 8.67
C PHE A 140 -8.93 0.94 7.14
N LEU A 141 -10.05 1.11 6.43
CA LEU A 141 -10.05 1.26 4.97
C LEU A 141 -9.28 2.50 4.54
N PHE A 142 -9.42 3.62 5.27
CA PHE A 142 -8.65 4.83 5.01
C PHE A 142 -7.15 4.57 5.18
N LEU A 143 -6.74 3.94 6.28
CA LEU A 143 -5.34 3.58 6.54
C LEU A 143 -4.77 2.69 5.44
N LEU A 144 -5.47 1.61 5.09
CA LEU A 144 -5.05 0.72 4.02
C LEU A 144 -4.94 1.44 2.68
N SER A 145 -5.94 2.27 2.35
CA SER A 145 -5.98 2.98 1.07
C SER A 145 -4.85 3.98 0.94
N VAL A 146 -4.65 4.82 1.94
CA VAL A 146 -3.59 5.85 1.93
C VAL A 146 -2.22 5.19 1.96
N GLY A 147 -2.01 4.17 2.79
CA GLY A 147 -0.76 3.41 2.83
C GLY A 147 -0.46 2.75 1.50
N SER A 148 -1.46 2.11 0.88
CA SER A 148 -1.29 1.44 -0.40
C SER A 148 -1.07 2.42 -1.57
N LEU A 149 -1.71 3.60 -1.56
CA LEU A 149 -1.40 4.66 -2.51
C LEU A 149 0.06 5.10 -2.40
N GLY A 150 0.60 5.21 -1.18
CA GLY A 150 2.03 5.47 -0.98
C GLY A 150 2.91 4.34 -1.53
N CYS A 151 2.52 3.08 -1.31
CA CYS A 151 3.26 1.92 -1.83
C CYS A 151 3.20 1.77 -3.36
N LEU A 152 2.29 2.49 -4.05
CA LEU A 152 2.30 2.53 -5.53
C LEU A 152 3.62 3.05 -6.11
N VAL A 153 4.44 3.73 -5.32
CA VAL A 153 5.79 4.15 -5.75
C VAL A 153 6.62 2.97 -6.25
N TYR A 154 6.44 1.78 -5.66
CA TYR A 154 7.10 0.55 -6.14
C TYR A 154 6.71 0.18 -7.56
N TYR A 155 5.41 0.33 -7.87
CA TYR A 155 4.90 0.05 -9.21
C TYR A 155 5.26 1.16 -10.20
N ILE A 156 5.14 2.42 -9.80
CA ILE A 156 5.47 3.58 -10.66
C ILE A 156 6.94 3.55 -11.07
N ASN A 157 7.82 3.19 -10.14
CA ASN A 157 9.25 3.10 -10.43
C ASN A 157 9.61 1.92 -11.35
N ARG A 158 8.84 0.83 -11.26
CA ARG A 158 9.03 -0.37 -12.08
C ARG A 158 7.67 -1.01 -12.35
N PRO A 159 6.98 -0.61 -13.44
CA PRO A 159 5.61 -1.07 -13.74
C PRO A 159 5.59 -2.52 -14.26
N ALA A 160 6.13 -3.43 -13.47
CA ALA A 160 6.07 -4.87 -13.70
C ALA A 160 4.94 -5.50 -12.85
N TYR A 161 4.31 -6.54 -13.36
CA TYR A 161 3.17 -7.19 -12.68
C TYR A 161 3.49 -7.64 -11.26
N HIS A 162 4.67 -8.20 -11.01
CA HIS A 162 5.07 -8.64 -9.67
C HIS A 162 5.13 -7.49 -8.64
N ASN A 163 5.48 -6.27 -9.06
CA ASN A 163 5.45 -5.10 -8.19
C ASN A 163 4.02 -4.66 -7.88
N LEU A 164 3.10 -4.83 -8.83
CA LEU A 164 1.68 -4.60 -8.60
C LEU A 164 1.12 -5.64 -7.62
N ASP A 165 1.50 -6.91 -7.77
CA ASP A 165 1.05 -8.00 -6.89
C ASP A 165 1.44 -7.76 -5.44
N CYS A 166 2.64 -7.22 -5.18
CA CYS A 166 3.08 -6.89 -3.82
C CYS A 166 2.17 -5.87 -3.11
N ILE A 167 1.51 -4.99 -3.86
CA ILE A 167 0.65 -3.94 -3.33
C ILE A 167 -0.85 -4.23 -3.47
N THR A 168 -1.24 -5.36 -4.09
CA THR A 168 -2.65 -5.71 -4.32
C THR A 168 -3.36 -6.31 -3.11
N MET A 169 -2.63 -6.86 -2.13
CA MET A 169 -3.27 -7.46 -0.95
C MET A 169 -4.29 -6.51 -0.27
N PRO A 170 -3.98 -5.24 -0.01
CA PRO A 170 -4.98 -4.29 0.47
C PRO A 170 -6.16 -4.11 -0.48
N ALA A 171 -5.94 -4.16 -1.80
CA ALA A 171 -7.01 -4.06 -2.79
C ALA A 171 -7.98 -5.23 -2.71
N VAL A 172 -7.49 -6.46 -2.47
CA VAL A 172 -8.33 -7.65 -2.25
C VAL A 172 -9.22 -7.48 -1.00
N ILE A 173 -8.65 -6.96 0.09
CA ILE A 173 -9.43 -6.68 1.32
C ILE A 173 -10.53 -5.65 1.03
N MET A 174 -10.22 -4.61 0.26
CA MET A 174 -11.18 -3.59 -0.11
C MET A 174 -12.26 -4.12 -1.05
N ALA A 175 -11.88 -4.96 -2.03
CA ALA A 175 -12.83 -5.64 -2.92
C ALA A 175 -13.79 -6.53 -2.13
N ALA A 176 -13.29 -7.28 -1.15
CA ALA A 176 -14.12 -8.08 -0.25
C ALA A 176 -15.12 -7.23 0.55
N TYR A 177 -14.67 -6.07 1.06
CA TYR A 177 -15.56 -5.12 1.73
C TYR A 177 -16.67 -4.62 0.82
N TRP A 178 -16.34 -4.20 -0.41
CA TRP A 178 -17.33 -3.74 -1.39
C TRP A 178 -18.25 -4.87 -1.83
N GLY A 179 -17.72 -6.07 -2.05
CA GLY A 179 -18.52 -7.27 -2.35
C GLY A 179 -19.54 -7.57 -1.26
N GLN A 180 -19.13 -7.52 0.01
CA GLN A 180 -20.05 -7.68 1.14
C GLN A 180 -21.14 -6.60 1.17
N LYS A 181 -20.79 -5.34 0.86
CA LYS A 181 -21.77 -4.25 0.75
C LYS A 181 -22.76 -4.49 -0.38
N GLY A 182 -22.27 -4.92 -1.55
CA GLY A 182 -23.13 -5.26 -2.70
C GLY A 182 -24.09 -6.42 -2.39
N ILE A 183 -23.62 -7.48 -1.75
CA ILE A 183 -24.46 -8.61 -1.33
C ILE A 183 -25.57 -8.15 -0.36
N LYS A 184 -25.22 -7.31 0.61
CA LYS A 184 -26.21 -6.74 1.55
C LYS A 184 -27.26 -5.89 0.84
N PHE A 185 -26.82 -5.04 -0.10
CA PHE A 185 -27.70 -4.21 -0.91
C PHE A 185 -28.72 -5.05 -1.69
N ILE A 186 -28.26 -6.14 -2.31
CA ILE A 186 -29.12 -7.07 -3.07
C ILE A 186 -30.09 -7.81 -2.11
N LYS A 187 -29.56 -8.35 -1.01
CA LYS A 187 -30.37 -9.13 -0.04
C LYS A 187 -31.45 -8.30 0.64
N ASN A 188 -31.17 -7.06 0.97
CA ASN A 188 -32.12 -6.16 1.64
C ASN A 188 -33.13 -5.56 0.66
N GLU A 189 -33.09 -5.93 -0.61
CA GLU A 189 -33.95 -5.38 -1.67
C GLU A 189 -33.94 -3.83 -1.72
N GLU A 190 -32.87 -3.20 -1.24
CA GLU A 190 -32.71 -1.73 -1.22
C GLU A 190 -32.75 -1.13 -2.62
N TRP A 191 -32.47 -1.95 -3.64
CA TRP A 191 -32.59 -1.58 -5.05
C TRP A 191 -34.03 -1.34 -5.49
N LYS A 192 -35.06 -1.85 -4.76
CA LYS A 192 -36.48 -1.64 -5.11
C LYS A 192 -36.98 -0.25 -4.69
N SER A 193 -36.29 0.42 -3.76
CA SER A 193 -36.65 1.78 -3.30
C SER A 193 -35.83 2.85 -4.03
N PHE A 194 -35.85 2.85 -5.36
CA PHE A 194 -35.08 3.76 -6.20
C PHE A 194 -35.31 5.25 -5.90
N ASP A 195 -36.48 5.62 -5.39
CA ASP A 195 -36.84 7.01 -5.07
C ASP A 195 -36.09 7.58 -3.85
N SER A 196 -35.50 6.73 -3.00
CA SER A 196 -34.77 7.15 -1.80
C SER A 196 -33.24 7.01 -1.91
N LEU A 197 -32.74 6.40 -2.98
CA LEU A 197 -31.32 6.24 -3.22
C LEU A 197 -30.70 7.58 -3.63
N SER A 198 -30.02 8.23 -2.70
CA SER A 198 -29.23 9.40 -3.07
C SER A 198 -28.23 9.01 -4.15
N LEU A 199 -28.04 9.86 -5.15
CA LEU A 199 -27.06 9.72 -6.23
C LEU A 199 -25.69 9.24 -5.71
N ARG A 200 -25.32 9.68 -4.50
CA ARG A 200 -24.09 9.29 -3.78
C ARG A 200 -24.01 7.78 -3.50
N HIS A 201 -25.13 7.16 -3.05
CA HIS A 201 -25.12 5.71 -2.75
C HIS A 201 -25.00 4.89 -4.05
N VAL A 202 -25.67 5.32 -5.11
CA VAL A 202 -25.61 4.64 -6.42
C VAL A 202 -24.19 4.75 -7.00
N THR A 203 -23.58 5.93 -6.96
CA THR A 203 -22.23 6.13 -7.49
C THR A 203 -21.18 5.34 -6.72
N VAL A 204 -21.20 5.42 -5.39
CA VAL A 204 -20.22 4.72 -4.55
C VAL A 204 -20.38 3.20 -4.66
N SER A 205 -21.62 2.70 -4.67
CA SER A 205 -21.87 1.25 -4.83
C SER A 205 -21.52 0.76 -6.24
N GLY A 206 -21.83 1.54 -7.28
CA GLY A 206 -21.49 1.24 -8.65
C GLY A 206 -19.98 1.18 -8.89
N VAL A 207 -19.25 2.19 -8.43
CA VAL A 207 -17.79 2.22 -8.49
C VAL A 207 -17.20 1.04 -7.72
N GLY A 208 -17.68 0.77 -6.50
CA GLY A 208 -17.22 -0.37 -5.71
C GLY A 208 -17.45 -1.71 -6.41
N LEU A 209 -18.59 -1.90 -7.09
CA LEU A 209 -18.90 -3.10 -7.85
C LEU A 209 -17.96 -3.25 -9.05
N ILE A 210 -17.78 -2.20 -9.83
CA ILE A 210 -16.88 -2.20 -11.00
C ILE A 210 -15.45 -2.55 -10.57
N CYS A 211 -14.97 -1.91 -9.50
CA CYS A 211 -13.63 -2.20 -8.95
C CYS A 211 -13.51 -3.64 -8.44
N THR A 212 -14.57 -4.18 -7.82
CA THR A 212 -14.59 -5.58 -7.36
C THR A 212 -14.49 -6.54 -8.55
N ILE A 213 -15.26 -6.31 -9.60
CA ILE A 213 -15.21 -7.12 -10.84
C ILE A 213 -13.81 -7.03 -11.46
N ALA A 214 -13.23 -5.84 -11.54
CA ALA A 214 -11.89 -5.65 -12.09
C ALA A 214 -10.82 -6.40 -11.28
N VAL A 215 -10.87 -6.34 -9.94
CA VAL A 215 -9.93 -7.07 -9.06
C VAL A 215 -10.10 -8.57 -9.18
N LEU A 216 -11.34 -9.07 -9.29
CA LEU A 216 -11.59 -10.50 -9.51
C LEU A 216 -11.06 -10.96 -10.87
N ALA A 217 -11.24 -10.15 -11.93
CA ALA A 217 -10.69 -10.43 -13.25
C ALA A 217 -9.16 -10.48 -13.22
N MET A 218 -8.52 -9.56 -12.49
CA MET A 218 -7.06 -9.58 -12.27
C MET A 218 -6.61 -10.83 -11.55
N ALA A 219 -7.21 -11.15 -10.41
CA ALA A 219 -6.85 -12.35 -9.64
C ALA A 219 -6.97 -13.61 -10.49
N THR A 220 -8.03 -13.70 -11.31
CA THR A 220 -8.20 -14.80 -12.26
C THR A 220 -7.10 -14.81 -13.31
N GLY A 221 -6.74 -13.65 -13.87
CA GLY A 221 -5.65 -13.50 -14.84
C GLY A 221 -4.31 -13.93 -14.27
N THR A 222 -3.99 -13.50 -13.04
CA THR A 222 -2.75 -13.88 -12.35
C THR A 222 -2.69 -15.40 -12.10
N VAL A 223 -3.79 -16.01 -11.66
CA VAL A 223 -3.86 -17.47 -11.47
C VAL A 223 -3.67 -18.21 -12.79
N LEU A 224 -4.28 -17.74 -13.89
CA LEU A 224 -4.13 -18.34 -15.21
C LEU A 224 -2.69 -18.20 -15.72
N GLN A 225 -2.07 -17.03 -15.57
CA GLN A 225 -0.65 -16.83 -15.92
C GLN A 225 0.27 -17.74 -15.10
N PHE A 226 0.01 -17.85 -13.79
CA PHE A 226 0.79 -18.76 -12.94
C PHE A 226 0.66 -20.21 -13.39
N ALA A 227 -0.56 -20.65 -13.73
CA ALA A 227 -0.80 -21.98 -14.26
C ALA A 227 -0.16 -22.21 -15.64
N GLN A 228 -0.12 -21.20 -16.50
CA GLN A 228 0.59 -21.25 -17.77
C GLN A 228 2.11 -21.29 -17.58
N ASN A 229 2.65 -20.45 -16.71
CA ASN A 229 4.07 -20.41 -16.40
C ASN A 229 4.56 -21.69 -15.71
N SER A 230 3.71 -22.35 -14.90
CA SER A 230 4.06 -23.66 -14.33
C SER A 230 4.21 -24.75 -15.39
N LYS A 231 3.42 -24.67 -16.48
CA LYS A 231 3.58 -25.57 -17.64
C LYS A 231 4.81 -25.23 -18.49
N ILE A 232 5.21 -23.96 -18.54
CA ILE A 232 6.42 -23.55 -19.27
C ILE A 232 7.68 -24.03 -18.54
N LYS A 233 7.67 -24.17 -17.21
CA LYS A 233 8.80 -24.72 -16.44
C LYS A 233 9.15 -26.17 -16.82
N GLU A 234 8.18 -26.95 -17.29
CA GLU A 234 8.47 -28.31 -17.82
C GLU A 234 9.25 -28.28 -19.15
N ASN A 235 9.25 -27.14 -19.87
CA ASN A 235 9.95 -26.97 -21.16
C ASN A 235 11.23 -26.13 -21.06
N TYR A 236 11.74 -25.82 -19.86
CA TYR A 236 13.01 -25.12 -19.72
C TYR A 236 14.19 -26.07 -19.98
N HIS A 237 14.46 -26.28 -21.25
CA HIS A 237 15.69 -26.89 -21.74
C HIS A 237 16.96 -26.01 -21.65
N ASN A 238 16.85 -24.87 -20.95
CA ASN A 238 17.94 -23.89 -20.87
C ASN A 238 18.76 -23.98 -19.58
N VAL A 239 18.80 -25.13 -18.92
CA VAL A 239 19.82 -25.38 -17.90
C VAL A 239 21.20 -25.28 -18.53
N GLN A 240 21.36 -25.76 -19.77
CA GLN A 240 22.62 -25.70 -20.51
C GLN A 240 23.11 -24.29 -20.80
N GLU A 241 22.25 -23.36 -21.23
CA GLU A 241 22.65 -21.95 -21.40
C GLU A 241 23.09 -21.28 -20.10
N PHE A 242 22.49 -21.65 -18.98
CA PHE A 242 22.90 -21.15 -17.66
C PHE A 242 24.21 -21.77 -17.19
N GLU A 243 24.43 -23.03 -17.46
CA GLU A 243 25.71 -23.72 -17.18
C GLU A 243 26.82 -23.13 -18.04
N ASP A 244 26.60 -22.94 -19.34
CA ASP A 244 27.56 -22.31 -20.27
C ASP A 244 27.87 -20.86 -19.85
N PHE A 245 26.86 -20.09 -19.37
CA PHE A 245 27.07 -18.74 -18.87
C PHE A 245 27.81 -18.72 -17.52
N ALA A 246 27.54 -19.67 -16.64
CA ALA A 246 28.25 -19.82 -15.36
C ALA A 246 29.71 -20.22 -15.59
N GLU A 247 30.00 -21.10 -16.55
CA GLU A 247 31.36 -21.45 -16.96
C GLU A 247 32.13 -20.26 -17.57
N GLN A 248 31.44 -19.44 -18.40
CA GLN A 248 32.05 -18.23 -18.94
C GLN A 248 32.40 -17.20 -17.86
N ILE A 249 31.54 -17.05 -16.85
CA ILE A 249 31.84 -16.18 -15.71
C ILE A 249 32.97 -16.73 -14.86
N ALA A 250 32.98 -18.04 -14.58
CA ALA A 250 34.04 -18.70 -13.82
C ALA A 250 35.41 -18.60 -14.51
N ALA A 251 35.45 -18.60 -15.85
CA ALA A 251 36.67 -18.42 -16.62
C ALA A 251 37.24 -17.00 -16.57
N VAL A 252 36.43 -15.99 -16.21
CA VAL A 252 36.83 -14.55 -16.17
C VAL A 252 37.11 -14.09 -14.75
N VAL A 253 36.54 -14.72 -13.74
CA VAL A 253 36.77 -14.39 -12.32
C VAL A 253 37.92 -15.24 -11.78
N PRO A 254 39.09 -14.66 -11.47
CA PRO A 254 40.17 -15.41 -10.87
C PRO A 254 39.77 -15.99 -9.52
N GLU A 255 40.06 -17.25 -9.33
CA GLU A 255 39.94 -17.87 -8.00
C GLU A 255 40.91 -17.16 -7.03
N ASN A 256 40.37 -16.50 -6.00
CA ASN A 256 41.13 -15.92 -4.89
C ASN A 256 41.29 -16.95 -3.77
#